data_37ed3b8197e34f33b44e830b8fff1e28
#
_entry.id   37ed3b8197e34f33b44e830b8fff1e28
#
_cell.length_a   1.000
_cell.length_b   1.000
_cell.length_c   1.000
_cell.angle_alpha   90.00
_cell.angle_beta   90.00
_cell.angle_gamma   90.00
#
_symmetry.space_group_name_H-M   'P 1'
#
loop_
_entity.id
_entity.type
_entity.pdbx_description
1 polymer ?
#
loop_
_entity_poly.entity_id
_entity_poly.type
_entity_poly.pdbx_seq_one_letter_code
_entity_poly.pdbx_strand_id
1 'polypeptide(L)'
;MNDELREAMGSAAVAAAKAVDYEGAGTVEFLLAEDGSFHFLEMNTRLQVEHPISECISGLDLVEQQIRVAAGLPLSFSQEDLTIRGHAIEARIYAEDPANGFLPATGPLAMFRPPEGPGIRLDTGVREGDEASIDFDPMLAKLVVHAADRPAAIRRMRRALQDFVLLGATTNIGFLVDVLSKDSFSAGETTTDFIEVNFPDGWHPGCLHSDEGEGMAMHAALAAGGAEHLGLHRRVSASATVDGEGGRGSPYNPFLSLRRNFP
;
A
#
# COMPACT_ATOMS: atom_id res chain seq x y z
N MET A 1 5.08 18.39 -11.50
CA MET A 1 6.45 18.92 -11.23
C MET A 1 7.16 19.05 -12.56
N ASN A 2 7.71 20.22 -12.87
CA ASN A 2 8.54 20.47 -14.06
C ASN A 2 10.04 20.34 -13.69
N ASP A 3 10.93 20.36 -14.70
CA ASP A 3 12.36 20.14 -14.48
C ASP A 3 13.02 21.28 -13.66
N GLU A 4 12.58 22.52 -13.84
CA GLU A 4 13.08 23.68 -13.10
C GLU A 4 12.80 23.56 -11.60
N LEU A 5 11.56 23.21 -11.24
CA LEU A 5 11.16 23.00 -9.85
C LEU A 5 11.90 21.80 -9.23
N ARG A 6 12.07 20.73 -10.00
CA ARG A 6 12.84 19.55 -9.56
C ARG A 6 14.28 19.92 -9.23
N GLU A 7 14.92 20.68 -10.09
CA GLU A 7 16.31 21.13 -9.90
C GLU A 7 16.42 22.04 -8.67
N ALA A 8 15.49 22.99 -8.53
CA ALA A 8 15.48 23.93 -7.40
C ALA A 8 15.31 23.18 -6.05
N MET A 9 14.33 22.28 -5.95
CA MET A 9 14.09 21.49 -4.75
C MET A 9 15.27 20.53 -4.47
N GLY A 10 15.80 19.88 -5.49
CA GLY A 10 16.95 18.98 -5.37
C GLY A 10 18.20 19.72 -4.87
N SER A 11 18.48 20.88 -5.42
CA SER A 11 19.60 21.74 -4.98
C SER A 11 19.44 22.20 -3.53
N ALA A 12 18.21 22.56 -3.11
CA ALA A 12 17.92 22.93 -1.73
C ALA A 12 18.13 21.74 -0.77
N ALA A 13 17.68 20.54 -1.16
CA ALA A 13 17.88 19.32 -0.37
C ALA A 13 19.36 18.98 -0.19
N VAL A 14 20.15 19.07 -1.27
CA VAL A 14 21.61 18.86 -1.22
C VAL A 14 22.30 19.91 -0.34
N ALA A 15 21.86 21.18 -0.43
CA ALA A 15 22.42 22.25 0.42
C ALA A 15 22.11 22.00 1.90
N ALA A 16 20.90 21.55 2.24
CA ALA A 16 20.53 21.21 3.61
C ALA A 16 21.38 20.04 4.16
N ALA A 17 21.55 18.97 3.39
CA ALA A 17 22.37 17.84 3.80
C ALA A 17 23.86 18.22 4.00
N LYS A 18 24.41 19.04 3.09
CA LYS A 18 25.79 19.54 3.20
C LYS A 18 26.02 20.46 4.40
N ALA A 19 24.99 21.25 4.78
CA ALA A 19 25.12 22.17 5.92
C ALA A 19 25.31 21.46 7.26
N VAL A 20 24.97 20.17 7.34
CA VAL A 20 25.10 19.34 8.55
C VAL A 20 26.07 18.16 8.36
N ASP A 21 26.86 18.16 7.31
CA ASP A 21 27.80 17.08 6.95
C ASP A 21 27.13 15.69 7.01
N TYR A 22 25.92 15.58 6.44
CA TYR A 22 25.14 14.36 6.54
C TYR A 22 25.71 13.23 5.69
N GLU A 23 25.88 12.05 6.31
CA GLU A 23 26.26 10.80 5.67
C GLU A 23 25.15 9.77 5.76
N GLY A 24 24.90 9.01 4.69
CA GLY A 24 23.91 7.94 4.61
C GLY A 24 22.68 8.32 3.80
N ALA A 25 21.69 7.41 3.80
CA ALA A 25 20.41 7.66 3.15
C ALA A 25 19.55 8.61 3.97
N GLY A 26 18.96 9.59 3.32
CA GLY A 26 18.06 10.55 3.94
C GLY A 26 17.09 11.13 2.94
N THR A 27 16.01 11.73 3.45
CA THR A 27 15.00 12.41 2.64
C THR A 27 14.75 13.79 3.21
N VAL A 28 14.79 14.80 2.35
CA VAL A 28 14.37 16.16 2.70
C VAL A 28 12.95 16.36 2.18
N GLU A 29 12.05 16.73 3.05
CA GLU A 29 10.64 16.97 2.75
C GLU A 29 10.35 18.46 2.63
N PHE A 30 9.50 18.80 1.65
CA PHE A 30 9.07 20.17 1.38
C PHE A 30 7.56 20.24 1.26
N LEU A 31 7.00 21.36 1.72
CA LEU A 31 5.64 21.77 1.37
C LEU A 31 5.68 22.56 0.07
N LEU A 32 4.93 22.11 -0.93
CA LEU A 32 4.82 22.77 -2.23
C LEU A 32 3.47 23.50 -2.31
N ALA A 33 3.49 24.82 -2.51
CA ALA A 33 2.30 25.63 -2.72
C ALA A 33 1.85 25.64 -4.19
N GLU A 34 0.61 26.07 -4.44
CA GLU A 34 0.03 26.14 -5.78
C GLU A 34 0.78 27.09 -6.73
N ASP A 35 1.36 28.14 -6.19
CA ASP A 35 2.17 29.12 -6.94
C ASP A 35 3.56 28.60 -7.32
N GLY A 36 3.90 27.36 -6.93
CA GLY A 36 5.19 26.71 -7.17
C GLY A 36 6.27 27.08 -6.15
N SER A 37 5.97 27.91 -5.14
CA SER A 37 6.87 28.12 -4.01
C SER A 37 6.94 26.86 -3.13
N PHE A 38 8.11 26.57 -2.55
CA PHE A 38 8.29 25.42 -1.68
C PHE A 38 9.01 25.82 -0.39
N HIS A 39 8.65 25.14 0.69
CA HIS A 39 9.17 25.42 2.02
C HIS A 39 9.69 24.14 2.65
N PHE A 40 10.87 24.20 3.27
CA PHE A 40 11.44 23.08 4.01
C PHE A 40 10.50 22.67 5.13
N LEU A 41 10.21 21.38 5.23
CA LEU A 41 9.41 20.80 6.32
C LEU A 41 10.32 20.11 7.33
N GLU A 42 10.99 19.04 6.90
CA GLU A 42 11.90 18.27 7.75
C GLU A 42 12.93 17.50 6.94
N MET A 43 13.92 16.94 7.63
CA MET A 43 14.84 15.95 7.08
C MET A 43 14.72 14.64 7.87
N ASN A 44 14.33 13.58 7.19
CA ASN A 44 14.38 12.23 7.74
C ASN A 44 15.76 11.64 7.55
N THR A 45 16.51 11.51 8.65
CA THR A 45 17.91 11.03 8.66
C THR A 45 17.99 9.50 8.71
N ARG A 46 17.22 8.83 7.88
CA ARG A 46 17.12 7.38 7.77
C ARG A 46 16.59 6.98 6.40
N LEU A 47 16.71 5.71 6.08
CA LEU A 47 15.97 5.13 4.96
C LEU A 47 14.46 5.19 5.26
N GLN A 48 13.67 5.61 4.29
CA GLN A 48 12.22 5.65 4.42
C GLN A 48 11.55 4.33 4.00
N VAL A 49 10.31 4.12 4.45
CA VAL A 49 9.53 2.92 4.12
C VAL A 49 9.38 2.80 2.60
N GLU A 50 9.13 3.93 1.93
CA GLU A 50 8.87 4.04 0.49
C GLU A 50 10.13 4.08 -0.41
N HIS A 51 11.33 3.81 0.12
CA HIS A 51 12.56 3.75 -0.69
C HIS A 51 12.46 2.82 -1.92
N PRO A 52 11.64 1.73 -1.91
CA PRO A 52 11.51 0.87 -3.08
C PRO A 52 11.03 1.59 -4.35
N ILE A 53 10.28 2.69 -4.20
CA ILE A 53 9.90 3.53 -5.35
C ILE A 53 11.14 4.09 -6.05
N SER A 54 12.05 4.68 -5.27
CA SER A 54 13.31 5.23 -5.80
C SER A 54 14.17 4.15 -6.42
N GLU A 55 14.24 2.96 -5.79
CA GLU A 55 14.98 1.81 -6.33
C GLU A 55 14.40 1.34 -7.67
N CYS A 56 13.06 1.18 -7.75
CA CYS A 56 12.39 0.71 -8.96
C CYS A 56 12.60 1.64 -10.16
N ILE A 57 12.59 2.96 -9.95
CA ILE A 57 12.70 3.93 -11.05
C ILE A 57 14.14 4.29 -11.41
N SER A 58 15.10 4.12 -10.49
CA SER A 58 16.51 4.40 -10.73
C SER A 58 17.34 3.17 -11.08
N GLY A 59 16.90 1.98 -10.66
CA GLY A 59 17.64 0.73 -10.78
C GLY A 59 18.78 0.57 -9.75
N LEU A 60 18.74 1.36 -8.67
CA LEU A 60 19.71 1.28 -7.57
C LEU A 60 19.17 0.41 -6.44
N ASP A 61 20.07 -0.21 -5.67
CA ASP A 61 19.80 -0.78 -4.35
C ASP A 61 20.31 0.21 -3.29
N LEU A 62 19.38 0.92 -2.63
CA LEU A 62 19.72 1.95 -1.64
C LEU A 62 20.29 1.34 -0.37
N VAL A 63 19.86 0.13 0.00
CA VAL A 63 20.36 -0.59 1.17
C VAL A 63 21.82 -1.02 0.94
N GLU A 64 22.13 -1.52 -0.26
CA GLU A 64 23.52 -1.81 -0.65
C GLU A 64 24.39 -0.55 -0.54
N GLN A 65 23.90 0.60 -1.06
CA GLN A 65 24.65 1.86 -0.97
C GLN A 65 24.87 2.29 0.49
N GLN A 66 23.90 2.14 1.38
CA GLN A 66 24.09 2.41 2.82
C GLN A 66 25.19 1.54 3.42
N ILE A 67 25.24 0.25 3.09
CA ILE A 67 26.27 -0.67 3.57
C ILE A 67 27.64 -0.26 3.04
N ARG A 68 27.72 0.14 1.76
CA ARG A 68 28.98 0.63 1.14
C ARG A 68 29.50 1.88 1.86
N VAL A 69 28.64 2.87 2.09
CA VAL A 69 28.98 4.11 2.82
C VAL A 69 29.46 3.78 4.23
N ALA A 70 28.74 2.91 4.96
CA ALA A 70 29.13 2.48 6.30
C ALA A 70 30.49 1.73 6.33
N ALA A 71 30.86 1.07 5.22
CA ALA A 71 32.17 0.44 5.04
C ALA A 71 33.27 1.43 4.62
N GLY A 72 32.97 2.73 4.52
CA GLY A 72 33.92 3.75 4.04
C GLY A 72 34.21 3.72 2.54
N LEU A 73 33.33 3.05 1.77
CA LEU A 73 33.45 2.97 0.32
C LEU A 73 32.66 4.11 -0.35
N PRO A 74 33.09 4.61 -1.50
CA PRO A 74 32.33 5.58 -2.27
C PRO A 74 31.05 4.96 -2.83
N LEU A 75 30.07 5.81 -3.20
CA LEU A 75 28.93 5.37 -3.99
C LEU A 75 29.38 4.69 -5.27
N SER A 76 28.62 3.72 -5.76
CA SER A 76 28.91 2.98 -6.98
C SER A 76 28.51 3.71 -8.27
N PHE A 77 27.95 4.90 -8.16
CA PHE A 77 27.41 5.71 -9.25
C PHE A 77 27.63 7.21 -8.97
N SER A 78 27.53 8.03 -10.01
CA SER A 78 27.51 9.49 -9.94
C SER A 78 26.07 10.02 -10.15
N GLN A 79 25.85 11.31 -9.91
CA GLN A 79 24.53 11.94 -10.14
C GLN A 79 24.12 11.86 -11.61
N GLU A 80 25.08 11.96 -12.53
CA GLU A 80 24.86 11.94 -13.98
C GLU A 80 24.47 10.55 -14.51
N ASP A 81 24.76 9.49 -13.75
CA ASP A 81 24.38 8.10 -14.11
C ASP A 81 22.88 7.85 -13.82
N LEU A 82 22.25 8.71 -13.02
CA LEU A 82 20.87 8.52 -12.58
C LEU A 82 19.88 8.91 -13.68
N THR A 83 19.05 7.96 -14.05
CA THR A 83 17.94 8.17 -14.97
C THR A 83 16.67 7.60 -14.40
N ILE A 84 15.59 8.38 -14.46
CA ILE A 84 14.26 7.90 -14.05
C ILE A 84 13.64 7.10 -15.17
N ARG A 85 13.25 5.84 -14.89
CA ARG A 85 12.66 4.93 -15.85
C ARG A 85 11.29 4.44 -15.37
N GLY A 86 10.26 4.70 -16.18
CA GLY A 86 8.91 4.27 -15.90
C GLY A 86 8.27 5.00 -14.72
N HIS A 87 7.38 4.31 -14.06
CA HIS A 87 6.62 4.80 -12.91
C HIS A 87 6.41 3.67 -11.89
N ALA A 88 6.58 3.96 -10.62
CA ALA A 88 6.34 3.01 -9.54
C ALA A 88 5.26 3.53 -8.58
N ILE A 89 4.51 2.60 -7.99
CA ILE A 89 3.53 2.87 -6.94
C ILE A 89 3.79 1.88 -5.81
N GLU A 90 3.78 2.36 -4.57
CA GLU A 90 3.81 1.53 -3.37
C GLU A 90 2.48 1.62 -2.65
N ALA A 91 1.96 0.48 -2.21
CA ALA A 91 0.83 0.36 -1.31
C ALA A 91 1.28 -0.29 -0.01
N ARG A 92 1.09 0.38 1.11
CA ARG A 92 1.33 -0.17 2.44
C ARG A 92 0.10 -0.93 2.88
N ILE A 93 0.25 -2.23 3.09
CA ILE A 93 -0.84 -3.11 3.53
C ILE A 93 -0.84 -3.15 5.04
N TYR A 94 -1.90 -2.62 5.64
CA TYR A 94 -2.09 -2.54 7.07
C TYR A 94 -3.20 -3.47 7.55
N ALA A 95 -3.01 -4.05 8.74
CA ALA A 95 -4.08 -4.71 9.49
C ALA A 95 -4.91 -3.66 10.23
N GLU A 96 -5.79 -2.99 9.47
CA GLU A 96 -6.66 -1.91 9.97
C GLU A 96 -8.03 -1.96 9.30
N ASP A 97 -9.01 -1.34 9.93
CA ASP A 97 -10.40 -1.29 9.47
C ASP A 97 -10.76 0.11 8.95
N PRO A 98 -10.67 0.35 7.63
CA PRO A 98 -10.97 1.65 7.05
C PRO A 98 -12.42 2.12 7.26
N ALA A 99 -13.38 1.18 7.39
CA ALA A 99 -14.78 1.50 7.65
C ALA A 99 -15.03 2.00 9.08
N ASN A 100 -14.09 1.75 9.99
CA ASN A 100 -14.14 2.17 11.39
C ASN A 100 -12.98 3.11 11.74
N GLY A 101 -12.69 4.08 10.86
CA GLY A 101 -11.69 5.11 11.11
C GLY A 101 -10.26 4.57 11.18
N PHE A 102 -9.94 3.53 10.41
CA PHE A 102 -8.60 2.93 10.35
C PHE A 102 -8.10 2.37 11.69
N LEU A 103 -9.00 1.92 12.54
CA LEU A 103 -8.61 1.27 13.80
C LEU A 103 -7.82 -0.02 13.51
N PRO A 104 -6.75 -0.31 14.29
CA PRO A 104 -6.00 -1.55 14.16
C PRO A 104 -6.90 -2.78 14.26
N ALA A 105 -6.71 -3.73 13.37
CA ALA A 105 -7.48 -4.97 13.28
C ALA A 105 -6.58 -6.17 13.51
N THR A 106 -6.33 -6.51 14.79
CA THR A 106 -5.50 -7.65 15.17
C THR A 106 -6.17 -8.99 14.81
N GLY A 107 -5.37 -10.01 14.65
CA GLY A 107 -5.85 -11.38 14.45
C GLY A 107 -4.85 -12.26 13.70
N PRO A 108 -5.14 -13.57 13.64
CA PRO A 108 -4.28 -14.51 12.95
C PRO A 108 -4.33 -14.31 11.44
N LEU A 109 -3.20 -14.45 10.77
CA LEU A 109 -3.09 -14.49 9.32
C LEU A 109 -3.38 -15.91 8.83
N ALA A 110 -4.66 -16.27 8.76
CA ALA A 110 -5.10 -17.63 8.42
C ALA A 110 -4.76 -18.00 6.97
N MET A 111 -4.66 -17.02 6.08
CA MET A 111 -4.16 -17.18 4.72
C MET A 111 -3.39 -15.95 4.31
N PHE A 112 -2.24 -16.15 3.66
CA PHE A 112 -1.40 -15.10 3.11
C PHE A 112 -0.88 -15.54 1.75
N ARG A 113 -1.53 -15.05 0.68
CA ARG A 113 -1.18 -15.34 -0.72
C ARG A 113 -0.92 -14.01 -1.43
N PRO A 114 0.35 -13.57 -1.49
CA PRO A 114 0.70 -12.33 -2.17
C PRO A 114 0.58 -12.46 -3.68
N PRO A 115 0.37 -11.34 -4.39
CA PRO A 115 0.43 -11.32 -5.84
C PRO A 115 1.88 -11.51 -6.31
N GLU A 116 2.04 -12.17 -7.45
CA GLU A 116 3.33 -12.41 -8.08
C GLU A 116 3.29 -12.02 -9.57
N GLY A 117 4.45 -11.70 -10.13
CA GLY A 117 4.59 -11.46 -11.56
C GLY A 117 5.55 -10.33 -11.92
N PRO A 118 5.75 -10.09 -13.23
CA PRO A 118 6.67 -9.06 -13.72
C PRO A 118 6.28 -7.66 -13.24
N GLY A 119 7.25 -6.94 -12.64
CA GLY A 119 7.05 -5.59 -12.13
C GLY A 119 6.20 -5.53 -10.85
N ILE A 120 6.10 -6.64 -10.11
CA ILE A 120 5.54 -6.72 -8.76
C ILE A 120 6.67 -7.09 -7.80
N ARG A 121 6.79 -6.35 -6.69
CA ARG A 121 7.67 -6.62 -5.56
C ARG A 121 6.84 -6.59 -4.30
N LEU A 122 7.07 -7.54 -3.40
CA LEU A 122 6.50 -7.52 -2.06
C LEU A 122 7.62 -7.56 -1.03
N ASP A 123 7.65 -6.57 -0.15
CA ASP A 123 8.46 -6.58 1.05
C ASP A 123 7.53 -6.85 2.24
N THR A 124 7.73 -7.95 2.95
CA THR A 124 6.87 -8.36 4.07
C THR A 124 7.68 -8.92 5.22
N GLY A 125 7.19 -8.67 6.44
CA GLY A 125 7.73 -9.25 7.68
C GLY A 125 6.85 -10.37 8.23
N VAL A 126 5.76 -10.71 7.56
CA VAL A 126 4.77 -11.70 8.02
C VAL A 126 4.53 -12.78 6.97
N ARG A 127 4.00 -13.90 7.40
CA ARG A 127 3.62 -15.05 6.57
C ARG A 127 2.32 -15.68 7.09
N GLU A 128 1.81 -16.62 6.34
CA GLU A 128 0.66 -17.43 6.77
C GLU A 128 0.94 -18.12 8.11
N GLY A 129 0.00 -18.02 9.03
CA GLY A 129 0.08 -18.55 10.39
C GLY A 129 0.65 -17.58 11.43
N ASP A 130 1.21 -16.45 11.02
CA ASP A 130 1.59 -15.37 11.95
C ASP A 130 0.34 -14.63 12.48
N GLU A 131 0.54 -13.71 13.41
CA GLU A 131 -0.52 -12.89 13.99
C GLU A 131 -0.22 -11.40 13.78
N ALA A 132 -1.22 -10.64 13.32
CA ALA A 132 -1.16 -9.18 13.31
C ALA A 132 -1.39 -8.67 14.74
N SER A 133 -0.38 -8.09 15.37
CA SER A 133 -0.45 -7.55 16.73
C SER A 133 -0.46 -6.01 16.74
N ILE A 134 -0.79 -5.44 17.91
CA ILE A 134 -0.72 -3.99 18.18
C ILE A 134 0.59 -3.57 18.86
N ASP A 135 1.52 -4.51 19.10
CA ASP A 135 2.74 -4.24 19.85
C ASP A 135 3.70 -3.31 19.10
N PHE A 136 3.55 -3.29 17.78
CA PHE A 136 4.30 -2.44 16.86
C PHE A 136 3.35 -1.79 15.85
N ASP A 137 3.89 -1.31 14.74
CA ASP A 137 3.11 -0.82 13.61
C ASP A 137 2.31 -1.97 12.98
N PRO A 138 0.98 -1.81 12.74
CA PRO A 138 0.15 -2.85 12.13
C PRO A 138 0.41 -3.08 10.64
N MET A 139 1.49 -2.55 10.07
CA MET A 139 1.88 -2.78 8.68
C MET A 139 2.34 -4.22 8.47
N LEU A 140 1.67 -4.92 7.57
CA LEU A 140 1.95 -6.32 7.23
C LEU A 140 2.93 -6.45 6.07
N ALA A 141 2.81 -5.56 5.08
CA ALA A 141 3.61 -5.62 3.87
C ALA A 141 3.62 -4.30 3.12
N LYS A 142 4.62 -4.15 2.23
CA LYS A 142 4.65 -3.14 1.18
C LYS A 142 4.53 -3.83 -0.16
N LEU A 143 3.46 -3.53 -0.89
CA LEU A 143 3.29 -3.98 -2.27
C LEU A 143 3.78 -2.86 -3.19
N VAL A 144 4.76 -3.17 -4.02
CA VAL A 144 5.36 -2.21 -4.95
C VAL A 144 5.16 -2.70 -6.37
N VAL A 145 4.72 -1.83 -7.25
CA VAL A 145 4.62 -2.11 -8.68
C VAL A 145 5.43 -1.11 -9.49
N HIS A 146 6.01 -1.59 -10.59
CA HIS A 146 6.72 -0.76 -11.55
C HIS A 146 6.18 -1.03 -12.97
N ALA A 147 5.95 0.03 -13.75
CA ALA A 147 5.45 -0.04 -15.11
C ALA A 147 6.05 1.08 -15.99
N ALA A 148 5.74 1.06 -17.29
CA ALA A 148 6.27 2.03 -18.23
C ALA A 148 5.82 3.47 -17.96
N ASP A 149 4.61 3.63 -17.41
CA ASP A 149 3.99 4.93 -17.12
C ASP A 149 3.02 4.85 -15.93
N ARG A 150 2.52 6.00 -15.47
CA ARG A 150 1.59 6.09 -14.34
C ARG A 150 0.29 5.33 -14.57
N PRO A 151 -0.42 5.45 -15.70
CA PRO A 151 -1.64 4.68 -15.95
C PRO A 151 -1.41 3.16 -15.91
N ALA A 152 -0.30 2.68 -16.47
CA ALA A 152 0.06 1.27 -16.43
C ALA A 152 0.40 0.81 -15.00
N ALA A 153 1.08 1.64 -14.21
CA ALA A 153 1.37 1.35 -12.81
C ALA A 153 0.08 1.28 -11.97
N ILE A 154 -0.87 2.21 -12.15
CA ILE A 154 -2.17 2.19 -11.48
C ILE A 154 -2.93 0.90 -11.81
N ARG A 155 -3.06 0.52 -13.08
CA ARG A 155 -3.72 -0.73 -13.48
C ARG A 155 -3.05 -1.96 -12.87
N ARG A 156 -1.71 -1.99 -12.85
CA ARG A 156 -0.94 -3.10 -12.26
C ARG A 156 -1.15 -3.17 -10.75
N MET A 157 -1.12 -2.05 -10.05
CA MET A 157 -1.35 -2.01 -8.60
C MET A 157 -2.76 -2.47 -8.24
N ARG A 158 -3.79 -1.96 -8.96
CA ARG A 158 -5.17 -2.41 -8.73
C ARG A 158 -5.29 -3.92 -8.91
N ARG A 159 -4.73 -4.47 -10.00
CA ARG A 159 -4.75 -5.91 -10.24
C ARG A 159 -4.00 -6.68 -9.15
N ALA A 160 -2.82 -6.23 -8.77
CA ALA A 160 -2.03 -6.87 -7.72
C ALA A 160 -2.76 -6.87 -6.37
N LEU A 161 -3.42 -5.76 -5.99
CA LEU A 161 -4.23 -5.70 -4.77
C LEU A 161 -5.46 -6.63 -4.84
N GLN A 162 -6.10 -6.76 -6.00
CA GLN A 162 -7.22 -7.69 -6.20
C GLN A 162 -6.78 -9.15 -6.13
N ASP A 163 -5.58 -9.47 -6.57
CA ASP A 163 -5.01 -10.82 -6.51
C ASP A 163 -4.41 -11.15 -5.12
N PHE A 164 -4.27 -10.17 -4.23
CA PHE A 164 -3.71 -10.36 -2.89
C PHE A 164 -4.77 -10.97 -1.97
N VAL A 165 -4.61 -12.25 -1.61
CA VAL A 165 -5.51 -12.93 -0.66
C VAL A 165 -4.89 -12.93 0.73
N LEU A 166 -5.53 -12.20 1.65
CA LEU A 166 -5.19 -12.13 3.06
C LEU A 166 -6.46 -12.36 3.88
N LEU A 167 -6.50 -13.42 4.68
CA LEU A 167 -7.65 -13.80 5.50
C LEU A 167 -7.24 -13.91 6.97
N GLY A 168 -8.18 -13.59 7.85
CA GLY A 168 -8.03 -13.68 9.32
C GLY A 168 -7.95 -12.32 10.00
N ALA A 169 -7.32 -11.33 9.38
CA ALA A 169 -7.34 -9.92 9.82
C ALA A 169 -8.06 -9.04 8.79
N THR A 170 -8.71 -7.97 9.25
CA THR A 170 -9.22 -6.93 8.36
C THR A 170 -8.04 -6.10 7.87
N THR A 171 -8.06 -5.71 6.58
CA THR A 171 -6.99 -4.93 5.98
C THR A 171 -7.53 -3.74 5.18
N ASN A 172 -6.64 -2.82 4.86
CA ASN A 172 -6.94 -1.65 4.03
C ASN A 172 -6.93 -1.93 2.51
N ILE A 173 -6.77 -3.19 2.07
CA ILE A 173 -6.65 -3.54 0.63
C ILE A 173 -7.84 -3.02 -0.18
N GLY A 174 -9.07 -3.22 0.29
CA GLY A 174 -10.27 -2.74 -0.41
C GLY A 174 -10.30 -1.22 -0.55
N PHE A 175 -9.94 -0.50 0.50
CA PHE A 175 -9.81 0.96 0.48
C PHE A 175 -8.77 1.42 -0.55
N LEU A 176 -7.60 0.76 -0.61
CA LEU A 176 -6.54 1.10 -1.57
C LEU A 176 -6.98 0.88 -3.02
N VAL A 177 -7.75 -0.17 -3.30
CA VAL A 177 -8.33 -0.40 -4.64
C VAL A 177 -9.26 0.76 -5.02
N ASP A 178 -10.11 1.23 -4.09
CA ASP A 178 -11.02 2.33 -4.33
C ASP A 178 -10.30 3.68 -4.51
N VAL A 179 -9.24 3.94 -3.73
CA VAL A 179 -8.36 5.11 -3.91
C VAL A 179 -7.77 5.13 -5.32
N LEU A 180 -7.21 4.00 -5.77
CA LEU A 180 -6.61 3.86 -7.10
C LEU A 180 -7.63 3.95 -8.24
N SER A 181 -8.92 3.83 -7.93
CA SER A 181 -10.01 3.90 -8.91
C SER A 181 -10.55 5.33 -9.09
N LYS A 182 -10.10 6.29 -8.26
CA LYS A 182 -10.54 7.69 -8.37
C LYS A 182 -9.87 8.38 -9.54
N ASP A 183 -10.66 9.16 -10.29
CA ASP A 183 -10.14 9.97 -11.42
C ASP A 183 -9.11 10.98 -10.94
N SER A 184 -9.34 11.62 -9.79
CA SER A 184 -8.40 12.54 -9.16
C SER A 184 -7.05 11.89 -8.85
N PHE A 185 -7.04 10.63 -8.37
CA PHE A 185 -5.78 9.87 -8.20
C PHE A 185 -5.08 9.63 -9.54
N SER A 186 -5.82 9.25 -10.57
CA SER A 186 -5.29 9.02 -11.91
C SER A 186 -4.71 10.30 -12.51
N ALA A 187 -5.36 11.45 -12.30
CA ALA A 187 -4.89 12.77 -12.71
C ALA A 187 -3.68 13.29 -11.91
N GLY A 188 -3.39 12.68 -10.75
CA GLY A 188 -2.32 13.14 -9.84
C GLY A 188 -2.74 14.31 -8.95
N GLU A 189 -4.03 14.53 -8.79
CA GLU A 189 -4.63 15.54 -7.92
C GLU A 189 -4.75 14.98 -6.49
N THR A 190 -3.60 14.77 -5.87
CA THR A 190 -3.47 14.14 -4.54
C THR A 190 -3.07 15.19 -3.50
N THR A 191 -3.99 16.11 -3.23
CA THR A 191 -3.88 17.16 -2.20
C THR A 191 -4.03 16.55 -0.80
N THR A 192 -3.71 17.32 0.24
CA THR A 192 -3.77 16.84 1.63
C THR A 192 -5.18 16.46 2.09
N ASP A 193 -6.21 17.02 1.46
CA ASP A 193 -7.62 16.72 1.69
C ASP A 193 -8.20 15.65 0.74
N PHE A 194 -7.34 14.96 -0.02
CA PHE A 194 -7.76 13.97 -1.03
C PHE A 194 -8.76 12.94 -0.46
N ILE A 195 -8.50 12.41 0.73
CA ILE A 195 -9.36 11.39 1.34
C ILE A 195 -10.72 11.99 1.70
N GLU A 196 -10.74 13.15 2.33
CA GLU A 196 -11.98 13.84 2.71
C GLU A 196 -12.86 14.19 1.51
N VAL A 197 -12.24 14.65 0.43
CA VAL A 197 -12.94 15.00 -0.83
C VAL A 197 -13.52 13.78 -1.53
N ASN A 198 -12.75 12.68 -1.59
CA ASN A 198 -13.16 11.49 -2.34
C ASN A 198 -14.02 10.51 -1.52
N PHE A 199 -14.02 10.63 -0.19
CA PHE A 199 -14.78 9.78 0.76
C PHE A 199 -15.41 10.64 1.86
N PRO A 200 -16.32 11.60 1.53
CA PRO A 200 -16.84 12.59 2.49
C PRO A 200 -17.64 11.96 3.64
N ASP A 201 -18.24 10.81 3.41
CA ASP A 201 -19.00 10.05 4.43
C ASP A 201 -18.17 8.93 5.07
N GLY A 202 -16.85 8.95 4.87
CA GLY A 202 -15.94 7.84 5.17
C GLY A 202 -15.99 6.74 4.10
N TRP A 203 -15.04 5.82 4.19
CA TRP A 203 -15.01 4.68 3.27
C TRP A 203 -15.89 3.53 3.80
N HIS A 204 -16.68 2.92 2.91
CA HIS A 204 -17.50 1.74 3.22
C HIS A 204 -17.25 0.63 2.19
N PRO A 205 -17.07 -0.64 2.65
CA PRO A 205 -16.94 -1.77 1.75
C PRO A 205 -18.19 -1.94 0.88
N GLY A 206 -18.02 -2.10 -0.43
CA GLY A 206 -19.14 -2.31 -1.37
C GLY A 206 -19.49 -1.09 -2.23
N CYS A 207 -18.75 0.02 -2.13
CA CYS A 207 -18.84 1.12 -3.10
C CYS A 207 -18.20 0.77 -4.47
N LEU A 208 -17.76 -0.47 -4.67
CA LEU A 208 -17.30 -0.95 -5.98
C LEU A 208 -18.47 -0.95 -6.95
N HIS A 209 -18.31 -0.24 -8.06
CA HIS A 209 -19.29 -0.13 -9.12
C HIS A 209 -19.67 -1.53 -9.64
N SER A 210 -20.94 -1.69 -10.02
CA SER A 210 -21.57 -2.93 -10.43
C SER A 210 -20.88 -3.69 -11.60
N ASP A 211 -19.96 -3.06 -12.29
CA ASP A 211 -19.22 -3.67 -13.41
C ASP A 211 -18.03 -4.54 -12.96
N GLU A 212 -17.62 -4.49 -11.69
CA GLU A 212 -16.53 -5.30 -11.13
C GLU A 212 -17.02 -6.41 -10.19
N GLY A 213 -18.32 -6.69 -10.18
CA GLY A 213 -18.93 -7.74 -9.33
C GLY A 213 -18.36 -9.15 -9.58
N GLU A 214 -17.80 -9.41 -10.76
CA GLU A 214 -17.14 -10.66 -11.08
C GLU A 214 -15.82 -10.84 -10.28
N GLY A 215 -15.07 -9.76 -10.04
CA GLY A 215 -13.84 -9.82 -9.25
C GLY A 215 -14.09 -10.14 -7.79
N MET A 216 -15.12 -9.56 -7.17
CA MET A 216 -15.51 -9.86 -5.79
C MET A 216 -16.10 -11.29 -5.66
N ALA A 217 -16.83 -11.76 -6.65
CA ALA A 217 -17.32 -13.14 -6.69
C ALA A 217 -16.15 -14.14 -6.78
N MET A 218 -15.09 -13.79 -7.50
CA MET A 218 -13.89 -14.61 -7.61
C MET A 218 -13.07 -14.61 -6.29
N HIS A 219 -12.96 -13.49 -5.60
CA HIS A 219 -12.35 -13.43 -4.26
C HIS A 219 -13.17 -14.21 -3.23
N ALA A 220 -14.50 -14.13 -3.28
CA ALA A 220 -15.37 -14.93 -2.42
C ALA A 220 -15.26 -16.44 -2.75
N ALA A 221 -15.13 -16.80 -4.02
CA ALA A 221 -14.94 -18.18 -4.45
C ALA A 221 -13.54 -18.71 -4.04
N LEU A 222 -12.49 -17.90 -4.16
CA LEU A 222 -11.14 -18.25 -3.69
C LEU A 222 -11.09 -18.35 -2.17
N ALA A 223 -11.77 -17.44 -1.45
CA ALA A 223 -11.92 -17.52 0.00
C ALA A 223 -12.70 -18.77 0.42
N ALA A 224 -13.75 -19.14 -0.32
CA ALA A 224 -14.51 -20.38 -0.08
C ALA A 224 -13.67 -21.64 -0.36
N GLY A 225 -12.94 -21.67 -1.47
CA GLY A 225 -12.02 -22.76 -1.80
C GLY A 225 -10.88 -22.90 -0.79
N GLY A 226 -10.34 -21.77 -0.30
CA GLY A 226 -9.37 -21.76 0.80
C GLY A 226 -9.97 -22.25 2.11
N ALA A 227 -11.22 -21.92 2.40
CA ALA A 227 -11.94 -22.40 3.57
C ALA A 227 -12.19 -23.94 3.53
N GLU A 228 -12.42 -24.50 2.35
CA GLU A 228 -12.48 -25.97 2.18
C GLU A 228 -11.14 -26.62 2.53
N HIS A 229 -10.04 -26.08 2.03
CA HIS A 229 -8.70 -26.61 2.27
C HIS A 229 -8.28 -26.54 3.75
N LEU A 230 -8.76 -25.52 4.47
CA LEU A 230 -8.55 -25.34 5.91
C LEU A 230 -9.60 -26.07 6.79
N GLY A 231 -10.50 -26.85 6.20
CA GLY A 231 -11.56 -27.54 6.95
C GLY A 231 -12.66 -26.63 7.52
N LEU A 232 -12.71 -25.38 7.08
CA LEU A 232 -13.65 -24.36 7.55
C LEU A 232 -15.04 -24.47 6.89
N HIS A 233 -15.16 -25.25 5.82
CA HIS A 233 -16.39 -25.38 5.02
C HIS A 233 -17.59 -25.92 5.80
N ARG A 234 -17.36 -26.77 6.78
CA ARG A 234 -18.44 -27.36 7.62
C ARG A 234 -19.15 -26.33 8.50
N ARG A 235 -18.53 -25.18 8.78
CA ARG A 235 -19.09 -24.12 9.64
C ARG A 235 -19.80 -23.02 8.86
N VAL A 236 -19.39 -22.77 7.60
CA VAL A 236 -20.00 -21.73 6.77
C VAL A 236 -21.35 -22.18 6.21
N SER A 237 -21.50 -23.45 5.85
CA SER A 237 -22.77 -24.01 5.33
C SER A 237 -23.87 -24.12 6.38
N ALA A 238 -23.54 -24.19 7.68
CA ALA A 238 -24.51 -24.25 8.76
C ALA A 238 -25.14 -22.90 9.12
N SER A 239 -24.57 -21.78 8.65
CA SER A 239 -25.10 -20.41 8.90
C SER A 239 -25.95 -19.86 7.75
N ALA A 240 -26.14 -20.60 6.66
CA ALA A 240 -26.92 -20.18 5.51
C ALA A 240 -28.43 -20.49 5.61
N THR A 241 -28.87 -21.13 6.69
CA THR A 241 -30.29 -21.26 7.01
C THR A 241 -30.63 -20.23 8.08
N VAL A 242 -30.97 -19.04 7.65
CA VAL A 242 -31.40 -17.95 8.53
C VAL A 242 -32.88 -17.75 8.39
N ASP A 243 -33.55 -17.96 9.50
CA ASP A 243 -34.83 -17.31 9.75
C ASP A 243 -34.59 -15.82 10.03
N GLY A 244 -35.45 -14.99 9.42
CA GLY A 244 -35.31 -13.55 9.46
C GLY A 244 -35.61 -12.94 10.82
N GLU A 245 -34.95 -11.86 11.05
CA GLU A 245 -35.44 -10.54 11.52
C GLU A 245 -34.29 -9.72 12.10
N GLY A 246 -34.10 -8.55 11.54
CA GLY A 246 -33.64 -7.36 12.23
C GLY A 246 -32.14 -7.17 12.46
N GLY A 247 -31.40 -6.70 11.45
CA GLY A 247 -30.07 -6.15 11.65
C GLY A 247 -29.41 -5.79 10.32
N ARG A 248 -29.28 -4.50 10.02
CA ARG A 248 -28.68 -4.00 8.79
C ARG A 248 -27.16 -4.20 8.82
N GLY A 249 -26.71 -5.43 8.57
CA GLY A 249 -25.33 -5.75 8.20
C GLY A 249 -25.35 -6.26 6.77
N SER A 250 -24.52 -5.72 5.89
CA SER A 250 -24.42 -6.18 4.51
C SER A 250 -24.15 -7.69 4.49
N PRO A 251 -24.95 -8.50 3.80
CA PRO A 251 -24.81 -9.95 3.78
C PRO A 251 -23.58 -10.48 3.03
N TYR A 252 -22.74 -9.58 2.49
CA TYR A 252 -21.65 -9.93 1.57
C TYR A 252 -20.24 -9.51 2.02
N ASN A 253 -20.02 -9.28 3.32
CA ASN A 253 -18.64 -9.12 3.79
C ASN A 253 -18.12 -10.47 4.29
N PRO A 254 -17.30 -11.19 3.51
CA PRO A 254 -16.78 -12.51 3.90
C PRO A 254 -15.92 -12.44 5.17
N PHE A 255 -15.36 -11.27 5.50
CA PHE A 255 -14.55 -11.08 6.70
C PHE A 255 -15.41 -10.93 7.97
N LEU A 256 -16.61 -10.35 7.86
CA LEU A 256 -17.53 -10.27 9.02
C LEU A 256 -18.13 -11.62 9.38
N SER A 257 -18.38 -12.50 8.41
CA SER A 257 -18.88 -13.86 8.67
C SER A 257 -17.81 -14.75 9.31
N LEU A 258 -16.53 -14.55 8.97
CA LEU A 258 -15.41 -15.26 9.58
C LEU A 258 -15.16 -14.81 11.04
N ARG A 259 -15.34 -13.53 11.37
CA ARG A 259 -15.19 -13.02 12.75
C ARG A 259 -16.17 -13.62 13.76
N ARG A 260 -17.35 -14.03 13.32
CA ARG A 260 -18.39 -14.58 14.22
C ARG A 260 -18.19 -16.05 14.61
N ASN A 261 -17.25 -16.75 13.97
CA ASN A 261 -17.08 -18.20 14.13
C ASN A 261 -15.72 -18.64 14.67
N PHE A 262 -14.85 -17.69 15.06
CA PHE A 262 -13.64 -17.99 15.82
C PHE A 262 -13.87 -17.68 17.31
N PRO A 263 -13.49 -18.59 18.21
CA PRO A 263 -13.58 -18.39 19.66
C PRO A 263 -12.63 -17.31 20.13
#